data_666a43354bc460fa38fcda40382b8a0a
#
_entry.id   666a43354bc460fa38fcda40382b8a0a
#
_cell.length_a   1.000
_cell.length_b   1.000
_cell.length_c   1.000
_cell.angle_alpha   90.00
_cell.angle_beta   90.00
_cell.angle_gamma   90.00
#
_symmetry.space_group_name_H-M   'P 1'
#
loop_
_entity.id
_entity.type
_entity.pdbx_description
1 polymer ?
#
loop_
_entity_poly.entity_id
_entity_poly.type
_entity_poly.pdbx_seq_one_letter_code
_entity_poly.pdbx_strand_id
1 'polypeptide(L)'
;EVEEVCATYYSCPYSMGNSWREIEPLDGDTSLTSGENFQIRNVTPEYFKLFRIKTPEGKPVADEIAGIHNALVLSKEMADVFYHGRLARGRKVRHSKLDNTFTVASVSTSIRTDEYKSPEPCFFQSLEGELFNETVNQFGARNAELCVRMKRNYTRDDMNRFLNEMGDRLAADNLFVYGISNIREFRDIHLDGKGREMSNKFSLMAFMLVNVFFGIIGTFWLRAQNRRGEIGLRMALGAYD
;
A
#
# COMPACT_ATOMS: atom_id res chain seq x y z
N GLU A 1 15.86 24.69 3.13
CA GLU A 1 14.70 25.21 3.85
C GLU A 1 13.71 24.07 4.11
N VAL A 2 13.87 23.43 5.25
CA VAL A 2 13.02 22.32 5.71
C VAL A 2 11.74 22.89 6.34
N GLU A 3 10.58 22.34 6.03
CA GLU A 3 9.30 22.70 6.61
C GLU A 3 8.93 21.73 7.75
N GLU A 4 8.98 20.42 7.47
CA GLU A 4 8.67 19.36 8.44
C GLU A 4 9.56 18.14 8.21
N VAL A 5 9.83 17.40 9.27
CA VAL A 5 10.60 16.15 9.24
C VAL A 5 9.87 15.10 10.06
N CYS A 6 9.81 13.88 9.58
CA CYS A 6 9.36 12.74 10.38
C CYS A 6 10.22 11.50 10.08
N ALA A 7 10.27 10.59 11.03
CA ALA A 7 10.87 9.29 10.84
C ALA A 7 9.77 8.23 10.68
N THR A 8 10.04 7.23 9.87
CA THR A 8 9.17 6.08 9.65
C THR A 8 9.98 4.80 9.65
N TYR A 9 9.29 3.69 9.89
CA TYR A 9 9.89 2.37 9.77
C TYR A 9 9.05 1.53 8.80
N TYR A 10 9.55 1.29 7.58
CA TYR A 10 8.80 0.66 6.49
C TYR A 10 7.46 1.31 6.17
N SER A 11 7.34 2.62 6.33
CA SER A 11 6.02 3.28 6.28
C SER A 11 5.98 4.54 5.41
N CYS A 12 7.07 4.87 4.73
CA CYS A 12 7.06 5.95 3.74
C CYS A 12 6.12 5.58 2.58
N PRO A 13 5.29 6.49 2.11
CA PRO A 13 4.43 6.24 0.95
C PRO A 13 5.24 5.80 -0.28
N TYR A 14 4.72 4.80 -1.00
CA TYR A 14 5.37 4.18 -2.16
C TYR A 14 6.69 3.48 -1.89
N SER A 15 7.18 3.43 -0.64
CA SER A 15 8.29 2.54 -0.31
C SER A 15 7.84 1.09 -0.46
N MET A 16 8.76 0.22 -0.85
CA MET A 16 8.46 -1.22 -1.01
C MET A 16 8.29 -1.93 0.34
N GLY A 17 8.38 -1.19 1.45
CA GLY A 17 8.27 -1.71 2.79
C GLY A 17 6.83 -2.00 3.20
N ASN A 18 6.62 -3.16 3.80
CA ASN A 18 5.35 -3.55 4.39
C ASN A 18 5.60 -4.21 5.75
N SER A 19 4.87 -3.77 6.74
CA SER A 19 4.80 -4.42 8.05
C SER A 19 3.37 -4.85 8.32
N TRP A 20 3.20 -6.04 8.89
CA TRP A 20 1.90 -6.62 9.19
C TRP A 20 1.86 -7.08 10.63
N ARG A 21 0.76 -6.82 11.30
CA ARG A 21 0.53 -7.28 12.66
C ARG A 21 -0.89 -7.74 12.87
N GLU A 22 -1.02 -8.75 13.72
CA GLU A 22 -2.30 -9.25 14.19
C GLU A 22 -2.75 -8.40 15.37
N ILE A 23 -3.86 -7.67 15.18
CA ILE A 23 -4.53 -6.90 16.23
C ILE A 23 -6.01 -7.22 16.25
N GLU A 24 -6.62 -7.16 17.43
CA GLU A 24 -8.04 -7.43 17.64
C GLU A 24 -8.68 -6.39 18.56
N PRO A 25 -9.93 -5.98 18.31
CA PRO A 25 -10.65 -5.12 19.22
C PRO A 25 -11.07 -5.89 20.47
N LEU A 26 -10.91 -5.28 21.67
CA LEU A 26 -11.35 -5.91 22.91
C LEU A 26 -12.88 -5.82 23.14
N ASP A 27 -13.53 -4.84 22.52
CA ASP A 27 -14.95 -4.51 22.68
C ASP A 27 -15.68 -4.37 21.32
N GLY A 28 -15.11 -4.96 20.27
CA GLY A 28 -15.62 -4.97 18.90
C GLY A 28 -16.00 -6.37 18.43
N ASP A 29 -16.11 -6.52 17.11
CA ASP A 29 -16.34 -7.81 16.48
C ASP A 29 -15.02 -8.56 16.29
N THR A 30 -14.76 -9.52 17.16
CA THR A 30 -13.57 -10.36 17.12
C THR A 30 -13.69 -11.53 16.13
N SER A 31 -14.88 -11.83 15.65
CA SER A 31 -15.13 -12.97 14.78
C SER A 31 -14.49 -12.80 13.39
N LEU A 32 -14.35 -11.57 12.93
CA LEU A 32 -13.78 -11.22 11.63
C LEU A 32 -12.27 -10.95 11.67
N THR A 33 -11.68 -10.86 12.86
CA THR A 33 -10.30 -10.36 13.03
C THR A 33 -9.35 -11.34 13.69
N SER A 34 -9.88 -12.44 14.25
CA SER A 34 -9.05 -13.46 14.89
C SER A 34 -8.14 -14.16 13.89
N GLY A 35 -6.82 -13.98 14.07
CA GLY A 35 -5.79 -14.55 13.19
C GLY A 35 -5.52 -13.74 11.91
N GLU A 36 -6.17 -12.61 11.69
CA GLU A 36 -5.89 -11.75 10.55
C GLU A 36 -4.75 -10.77 10.83
N ASN A 37 -3.87 -10.61 9.84
CA ASN A 37 -2.81 -9.63 9.88
C ASN A 37 -3.23 -8.38 9.11
N PHE A 38 -3.10 -7.23 9.77
CA PHE A 38 -3.37 -5.93 9.19
C PHE A 38 -2.08 -5.14 8.96
N GLN A 39 -2.06 -4.29 7.95
CA GLN A 39 -0.92 -3.45 7.67
C GLN A 39 -0.71 -2.45 8.82
N ILE A 40 0.48 -2.49 9.42
CA ILE A 40 0.91 -1.51 10.41
C ILE A 40 1.86 -0.49 9.75
N ARG A 41 1.72 0.75 10.16
CA ARG A 41 2.61 1.86 9.82
C ARG A 41 3.24 2.40 11.09
N ASN A 42 4.52 2.14 11.24
CA ASN A 42 5.32 2.63 12.35
C ASN A 42 5.88 4.01 11.97
N VAL A 43 5.40 5.05 12.64
CA VAL A 43 5.67 6.44 12.27
C VAL A 43 5.90 7.30 13.51
N THR A 44 6.66 8.38 13.41
CA THR A 44 6.70 9.39 14.47
C THR A 44 5.49 10.33 14.39
N PRO A 45 5.11 11.02 15.48
CA PRO A 45 3.92 11.89 15.51
C PRO A 45 3.91 12.95 14.40
N GLU A 46 5.08 13.45 14.00
CA GLU A 46 5.25 14.45 12.94
C GLU A 46 4.78 13.96 11.57
N TYR A 47 4.70 12.65 11.36
CA TYR A 47 4.18 12.04 10.13
C TYR A 47 2.80 12.57 9.77
N PHE A 48 1.92 12.69 10.76
CA PHE A 48 0.55 13.16 10.54
C PHE A 48 0.48 14.63 10.14
N LYS A 49 1.43 15.46 10.59
CA LYS A 49 1.61 16.85 10.14
C LYS A 49 2.20 16.90 8.74
N LEU A 50 3.27 16.15 8.51
CA LEU A 50 3.99 16.13 7.24
C LEU A 50 3.07 15.70 6.10
N PHE A 51 2.26 14.67 6.29
CA PHE A 51 1.32 14.18 5.28
C PHE A 51 -0.07 14.80 5.38
N ARG A 52 -0.30 15.75 6.31
CA ARG A 52 -1.57 16.47 6.51
C ARG A 52 -2.76 15.52 6.64
N ILE A 53 -2.57 14.45 7.40
CA ILE A 53 -3.61 13.44 7.62
C ILE A 53 -4.71 14.02 8.51
N LYS A 54 -5.97 13.83 8.08
CA LYS A 54 -7.15 14.35 8.76
C LYS A 54 -8.05 13.23 9.26
N THR A 55 -8.86 13.55 10.25
CA THR A 55 -9.98 12.70 10.68
C THR A 55 -11.14 12.81 9.67
N PRO A 56 -12.12 11.90 9.70
CA PRO A 56 -13.33 12.00 8.88
C PRO A 56 -14.09 13.33 9.04
N GLU A 57 -13.97 13.98 10.21
CA GLU A 57 -14.57 15.29 10.50
C GLU A 57 -13.72 16.46 9.98
N GLY A 58 -12.58 16.17 9.35
CA GLY A 58 -11.69 17.17 8.75
C GLY A 58 -10.67 17.80 9.71
N LYS A 59 -10.59 17.36 10.96
CA LYS A 59 -9.59 17.83 11.93
C LYS A 59 -8.22 17.18 11.66
N PRO A 60 -7.10 17.86 11.93
CA PRO A 60 -5.80 17.22 11.85
C PRO A 60 -5.67 16.09 12.87
N VAL A 61 -5.25 14.90 12.44
CA VAL A 61 -4.99 13.77 13.35
C VAL A 61 -3.88 14.12 14.34
N ALA A 62 -2.88 14.92 13.90
CA ALA A 62 -1.78 15.36 14.74
C ALA A 62 -2.24 16.07 16.03
N ASP A 63 -3.33 16.84 15.95
CA ASP A 63 -3.86 17.57 17.11
C ASP A 63 -4.54 16.61 18.11
N GLU A 64 -5.15 15.54 17.61
CA GLU A 64 -5.84 14.54 18.44
C GLU A 64 -4.90 13.59 19.17
N ILE A 65 -3.71 13.36 18.63
CA ILE A 65 -2.69 12.48 19.22
C ILE A 65 -1.66 13.25 20.05
N ALA A 66 -1.71 14.58 20.06
CA ALA A 66 -0.76 15.42 20.77
C ALA A 66 -0.68 15.04 22.26
N GLY A 67 0.53 14.73 22.75
CA GLY A 67 0.77 14.33 24.13
C GLY A 67 0.32 12.90 24.48
N ILE A 68 -0.12 12.09 23.52
CA ILE A 68 -0.45 10.68 23.75
C ILE A 68 0.73 9.82 23.34
N HIS A 69 1.43 9.25 24.32
CA HIS A 69 2.50 8.32 24.03
C HIS A 69 1.99 7.05 23.36
N ASN A 70 2.71 6.58 22.35
CA ASN A 70 2.42 5.35 21.63
C ASN A 70 0.96 5.32 21.11
N ALA A 71 0.52 6.45 20.54
CA ALA A 71 -0.83 6.61 20.04
C ALA A 71 -1.14 5.62 18.91
N LEU A 72 -2.27 4.93 19.01
CA LEU A 72 -2.80 4.09 17.94
C LEU A 72 -3.82 4.90 17.12
N VAL A 73 -3.58 5.00 15.82
CA VAL A 73 -4.52 5.64 14.88
C VAL A 73 -5.01 4.59 13.89
N LEU A 74 -6.31 4.39 13.80
CA LEU A 74 -6.90 3.49 12.82
C LEU A 74 -7.21 4.24 11.52
N SER A 75 -7.09 3.59 10.37
CA SER A 75 -7.73 4.10 9.16
C SER A 75 -9.25 3.97 9.26
N LYS A 76 -9.98 4.72 8.46
CA LYS A 76 -11.44 4.61 8.39
C LYS A 76 -11.87 3.17 8.12
N GLU A 77 -11.24 2.51 7.15
CA GLU A 77 -11.52 1.13 6.77
C GLU A 77 -11.30 0.17 7.94
N MET A 78 -10.22 0.38 8.72
CA MET A 78 -9.93 -0.42 9.89
C MET A 78 -10.94 -0.21 11.00
N ALA A 79 -11.35 1.04 11.23
CA ALA A 79 -12.39 1.37 12.20
C ALA A 79 -13.75 0.77 11.80
N ASP A 80 -14.08 0.75 10.51
CA ASP A 80 -15.28 0.12 9.99
C ASP A 80 -15.26 -1.41 10.18
N VAL A 81 -14.12 -2.06 9.94
CA VAL A 81 -13.96 -3.51 10.19
C VAL A 81 -14.14 -3.85 11.66
N PHE A 82 -13.55 -3.08 12.57
CA PHE A 82 -13.59 -3.38 14.00
C PHE A 82 -14.91 -3.01 14.67
N TYR A 83 -15.51 -1.91 14.24
CA TYR A 83 -16.60 -1.29 15.00
C TYR A 83 -17.87 -1.02 14.17
N HIS A 84 -17.89 -1.37 12.87
CA HIS A 84 -19.06 -1.26 12.00
C HIS A 84 -19.74 0.13 12.05
N GLY A 85 -18.93 1.18 11.89
CA GLY A 85 -19.41 2.57 11.92
C GLY A 85 -19.68 3.15 13.32
N ARG A 86 -19.41 2.39 14.39
CA ARG A 86 -19.47 2.93 15.77
C ARG A 86 -18.23 3.74 16.08
N LEU A 87 -18.31 4.61 17.09
CA LEU A 87 -17.18 5.41 17.53
C LEU A 87 -16.01 4.50 17.98
N ALA A 88 -14.87 4.60 17.28
CA ALA A 88 -13.67 3.82 17.57
C ALA A 88 -12.74 4.50 18.59
N ARG A 89 -12.71 5.84 18.61
CA ARG A 89 -11.86 6.63 19.52
C ARG A 89 -12.14 6.29 20.99
N GLY A 90 -11.06 6.09 21.75
CA GLY A 90 -11.11 5.71 23.16
C GLY A 90 -11.31 4.22 23.42
N ARG A 91 -11.58 3.42 22.39
CA ARG A 91 -11.72 1.97 22.52
C ARG A 91 -10.34 1.29 22.58
N LYS A 92 -10.35 0.07 23.11
CA LYS A 92 -9.12 -0.69 23.31
C LYS A 92 -8.93 -1.77 22.24
N VAL A 93 -7.71 -1.90 21.79
CA VAL A 93 -7.25 -2.91 20.83
C VAL A 93 -6.08 -3.66 21.44
N ARG A 94 -6.04 -4.97 21.26
CA ARG A 94 -4.98 -5.83 21.76
C ARG A 94 -4.11 -6.34 20.61
N HIS A 95 -2.81 -6.40 20.84
CA HIS A 95 -1.90 -7.13 19.98
C HIS A 95 -1.90 -8.60 20.40
N SER A 96 -2.34 -9.51 19.53
CA SER A 96 -2.61 -10.92 19.88
C SER A 96 -1.40 -11.66 20.41
N LYS A 97 -0.19 -11.35 19.90
CA LYS A 97 1.04 -12.10 20.27
C LYS A 97 1.82 -11.51 21.44
N LEU A 98 1.65 -10.22 21.74
CA LEU A 98 2.45 -9.53 22.75
C LEU A 98 1.64 -9.18 24.01
N ASP A 99 0.35 -9.49 24.01
CA ASP A 99 -0.61 -9.16 25.07
C ASP A 99 -0.62 -7.65 25.46
N ASN A 100 -0.13 -6.80 24.56
CA ASN A 100 -0.11 -5.36 24.74
C ASN A 100 -1.44 -4.76 24.28
N THR A 101 -2.02 -3.96 25.16
CA THR A 101 -3.28 -3.25 24.89
C THR A 101 -3.00 -1.78 24.56
N PHE A 102 -3.58 -1.32 23.47
CA PHE A 102 -3.52 0.06 23.00
C PHE A 102 -4.89 0.72 23.06
N THR A 103 -4.92 2.01 23.30
CA THR A 103 -6.14 2.81 23.17
C THR A 103 -6.12 3.52 21.81
N VAL A 104 -7.23 3.42 21.08
CA VAL A 104 -7.41 4.15 19.81
C VAL A 104 -7.48 5.64 20.11
N ALA A 105 -6.44 6.37 19.71
CA ALA A 105 -6.35 7.82 19.96
C ALA A 105 -7.14 8.61 18.92
N SER A 106 -7.13 8.18 17.66
CA SER A 106 -7.83 8.86 16.57
C SER A 106 -8.18 7.89 15.44
N VAL A 107 -9.03 8.34 14.53
CA VAL A 107 -9.34 7.66 13.26
C VAL A 107 -8.99 8.61 12.12
N SER A 108 -8.25 8.13 11.14
CA SER A 108 -7.94 8.92 9.95
C SER A 108 -9.00 8.73 8.86
N THR A 109 -9.04 9.67 7.91
CA THR A 109 -9.74 9.44 6.62
C THR A 109 -9.13 8.23 5.91
N SER A 110 -9.82 7.76 4.87
CA SER A 110 -9.29 6.71 3.97
C SER A 110 -7.92 7.08 3.43
N ILE A 111 -6.95 6.20 3.62
CA ILE A 111 -5.59 6.40 3.14
C ILE A 111 -5.34 5.45 1.98
N ARG A 112 -5.17 6.02 0.81
CA ARG A 112 -4.82 5.27 -0.39
C ARG A 112 -3.30 5.14 -0.49
N THR A 113 -2.81 3.92 -0.50
CA THR A 113 -1.38 3.59 -0.62
C THR A 113 -0.99 3.15 -2.03
N ASP A 114 -1.99 2.80 -2.83
CA ASP A 114 -1.85 2.39 -4.23
C ASP A 114 -2.97 3.06 -5.03
N GLU A 115 -2.65 3.67 -6.15
CA GLU A 115 -3.63 4.37 -6.99
C GLU A 115 -4.61 3.42 -7.70
N TYR A 116 -4.21 2.16 -7.86
CA TYR A 116 -5.01 1.12 -8.52
C TYR A 116 -5.82 0.24 -7.58
N LYS A 117 -5.68 0.45 -6.26
CA LYS A 117 -6.42 -0.31 -5.26
C LYS A 117 -7.35 0.58 -4.45
N SER A 118 -8.43 0.00 -3.96
CA SER A 118 -9.23 0.60 -2.92
C SER A 118 -8.41 0.75 -1.65
N PRO A 119 -8.71 1.75 -0.78
CA PRO A 119 -8.08 1.83 0.52
C PRO A 119 -8.26 0.53 1.30
N GLU A 120 -7.17 0.01 1.85
CA GLU A 120 -7.16 -1.22 2.65
C GLU A 120 -7.15 -0.87 4.16
N PRO A 121 -7.73 -1.73 5.02
CA PRO A 121 -7.65 -1.57 6.46
C PRO A 121 -6.19 -1.50 6.92
N CYS A 122 -5.82 -0.42 7.58
CA CYS A 122 -4.49 -0.25 8.14
C CYS A 122 -4.54 0.57 9.43
N PHE A 123 -3.48 0.50 10.22
CA PHE A 123 -3.34 1.30 11.41
C PHE A 123 -1.94 1.87 11.55
N PHE A 124 -1.84 2.99 12.26
CA PHE A 124 -0.59 3.66 12.56
C PHE A 124 -0.29 3.51 14.04
N GLN A 125 0.94 3.13 14.33
CA GLN A 125 1.50 3.20 15.67
C GLN A 125 2.46 4.38 15.71
N SER A 126 2.14 5.37 16.56
CA SER A 126 3.00 6.54 16.76
C SER A 126 4.14 6.14 17.69
N LEU A 127 5.34 6.09 17.16
CA LEU A 127 6.55 5.74 17.90
C LEU A 127 7.30 7.02 18.28
N GLU A 128 7.53 7.25 19.56
CA GLU A 128 8.30 8.38 20.04
C GLU A 128 9.64 7.92 20.61
N GLY A 129 10.70 8.69 20.33
CA GLY A 129 12.00 8.62 20.97
C GLY A 129 12.55 7.19 21.15
N GLU A 130 12.55 6.72 22.39
CA GLU A 130 13.09 5.40 22.75
C GLU A 130 12.40 4.25 22.02
N LEU A 131 11.08 4.29 21.85
CA LEU A 131 10.32 3.22 21.21
C LEU A 131 10.66 3.11 19.71
N PHE A 132 10.94 4.24 19.04
CA PHE A 132 11.44 4.21 17.67
C PHE A 132 12.84 3.60 17.64
N ASN A 133 13.72 3.98 18.55
CA ASN A 133 15.07 3.44 18.66
C ASN A 133 15.06 1.94 18.97
N GLU A 134 14.19 1.48 19.87
CA GLU A 134 14.00 0.05 20.14
C GLU A 134 13.56 -0.71 18.90
N THR A 135 12.62 -0.16 18.13
CA THR A 135 12.16 -0.74 16.86
C THR A 135 13.31 -0.86 15.87
N VAL A 136 14.12 0.20 15.73
CA VAL A 136 15.29 0.23 14.84
C VAL A 136 16.35 -0.78 15.31
N ASN A 137 16.60 -0.87 16.61
CA ASN A 137 17.58 -1.80 17.19
C ASN A 137 17.12 -3.27 17.04
N GLN A 138 15.84 -3.53 17.22
CA GLN A 138 15.29 -4.89 17.14
C GLN A 138 15.24 -5.43 15.70
N PHE A 139 14.85 -4.59 14.74
CA PHE A 139 14.57 -5.00 13.35
C PHE A 139 15.59 -4.50 12.33
N GLY A 140 16.58 -3.73 12.76
CA GLY A 140 17.67 -3.18 11.95
C GLY A 140 17.38 -1.80 11.35
N ALA A 141 18.38 -0.95 11.36
CA ALA A 141 18.31 0.45 10.90
C ALA A 141 18.08 0.61 9.39
N ARG A 142 18.39 -0.41 8.62
CA ARG A 142 18.26 -0.37 7.15
C ARG A 142 16.83 -0.03 6.66
N ASN A 143 15.83 -0.22 7.49
CA ASN A 143 14.42 -0.01 7.18
C ASN A 143 13.87 1.28 7.79
N ALA A 144 14.72 2.02 8.50
CA ALA A 144 14.38 3.35 8.99
C ALA A 144 14.44 4.34 7.83
N GLU A 145 13.40 5.13 7.70
CA GLU A 145 13.23 6.10 6.63
C GLU A 145 13.01 7.48 7.25
N LEU A 146 13.64 8.51 6.69
CA LEU A 146 13.45 9.89 7.09
C LEU A 146 12.70 10.62 5.98
N CYS A 147 11.49 11.08 6.27
CA CYS A 147 10.70 11.87 5.33
C CYS A 147 10.84 13.35 5.65
N VAL A 148 11.19 14.14 4.65
CA VAL A 148 11.42 15.57 4.79
C VAL A 148 10.52 16.33 3.81
N ARG A 149 9.76 17.29 4.33
CA ARG A 149 9.03 18.25 3.50
C ARG A 149 9.87 19.51 3.32
N MET A 150 10.09 19.84 2.06
CA MET A 150 10.82 21.03 1.66
C MET A 150 9.89 22.13 1.18
N LYS A 151 10.24 23.40 1.42
CA LYS A 151 9.47 24.56 0.95
C LYS A 151 9.49 24.72 -0.57
N ARG A 152 10.50 24.19 -1.23
CA ARG A 152 10.62 24.18 -2.70
C ARG A 152 10.87 22.79 -3.23
N ASN A 153 10.63 22.60 -4.53
CA ASN A 153 10.99 21.35 -5.19
C ASN A 153 12.51 21.28 -5.37
N TYR A 154 13.06 20.11 -5.07
CA TYR A 154 14.48 19.77 -5.28
C TYR A 154 14.58 18.78 -6.43
N THR A 155 15.56 19.02 -7.31
CA THR A 155 15.88 18.12 -8.41
C THR A 155 16.78 16.98 -7.91
N ARG A 156 16.95 15.95 -8.73
CA ARG A 156 17.89 14.84 -8.42
C ARG A 156 19.33 15.35 -8.27
N ASP A 157 19.72 16.35 -9.07
CA ASP A 157 21.06 16.94 -8.99
C ASP A 157 21.26 17.73 -7.68
N ASP A 158 20.23 18.43 -7.21
CA ASP A 158 20.28 19.10 -5.92
C ASP A 158 20.44 18.09 -4.78
N MET A 159 19.74 16.96 -4.82
CA MET A 159 19.84 15.88 -3.84
C MET A 159 21.22 15.21 -3.85
N ASN A 160 21.75 14.93 -5.04
CA ASN A 160 23.10 14.37 -5.20
C ASN A 160 24.17 15.34 -4.67
N ARG A 161 24.02 16.63 -4.98
CA ARG A 161 24.93 17.67 -4.46
C ARG A 161 24.88 17.71 -2.93
N PHE A 162 23.69 17.70 -2.35
CA PHE A 162 23.51 17.66 -0.91
C PHE A 162 24.18 16.44 -0.26
N LEU A 163 24.00 15.25 -0.83
CA LEU A 163 24.66 14.02 -0.37
C LEU A 163 26.20 14.14 -0.43
N ASN A 164 26.72 14.70 -1.50
CA ASN A 164 28.17 14.86 -1.67
C ASN A 164 28.76 15.91 -0.69
N GLU A 165 28.03 16.99 -0.43
CA GLU A 165 28.49 18.03 0.47
C GLU A 165 28.34 17.66 1.96
N MET A 166 27.34 16.87 2.29
CA MET A 166 26.98 16.55 3.68
C MET A 166 27.29 15.10 4.07
N GLY A 167 27.85 14.28 3.16
CA GLY A 167 28.00 12.83 3.35
C GLY A 167 28.54 12.41 4.70
N ASP A 168 29.64 13.00 5.14
CA ASP A 168 30.27 12.70 6.43
C ASP A 168 29.42 13.16 7.63
N ARG A 169 28.58 14.20 7.45
CA ARG A 169 27.70 14.72 8.49
C ARG A 169 26.38 13.96 8.58
N LEU A 170 26.05 13.17 7.57
CA LEU A 170 24.87 12.31 7.52
C LEU A 170 25.15 10.91 8.04
N ALA A 171 26.34 10.70 8.62
CA ALA A 171 26.71 9.48 9.29
C ALA A 171 26.72 9.69 10.81
N ALA A 172 26.16 8.74 11.55
CA ALA A 172 26.22 8.68 13.00
C ALA A 172 26.54 7.24 13.41
N ASP A 173 27.68 7.05 14.05
CA ASP A 173 28.23 5.73 14.38
C ASP A 173 28.29 4.82 13.13
N ASN A 174 27.54 3.71 13.12
CA ASN A 174 27.45 2.78 12.00
C ASN A 174 26.27 3.06 11.05
N LEU A 175 25.56 4.16 11.27
CA LEU A 175 24.42 4.55 10.45
C LEU A 175 24.84 5.62 9.44
N PHE A 176 24.45 5.45 8.20
CA PHE A 176 24.64 6.44 7.15
C PHE A 176 23.44 6.52 6.24
N VAL A 177 23.21 7.68 5.66
CA VAL A 177 22.12 7.86 4.69
C VAL A 177 22.51 7.15 3.40
N TYR A 178 21.80 6.07 3.08
CA TYR A 178 22.04 5.26 1.90
C TYR A 178 21.67 6.00 0.60
N GLY A 179 20.61 6.81 0.63
CA GLY A 179 20.16 7.56 -0.52
C GLY A 179 19.05 8.54 -0.18
N ILE A 180 18.89 9.52 -1.04
CA ILE A 180 17.80 10.49 -0.98
C ILE A 180 17.05 10.43 -2.30
N SER A 181 15.73 10.34 -2.25
CA SER A 181 14.87 10.31 -3.44
C SER A 181 13.63 11.17 -3.23
N ASN A 182 13.12 11.72 -4.31
CA ASN A 182 11.85 12.43 -4.27
C ASN A 182 10.72 11.40 -4.22
N ILE A 183 9.73 11.63 -3.38
CA ILE A 183 8.56 10.75 -3.24
C ILE A 183 7.80 10.57 -4.58
N ARG A 184 7.86 11.58 -5.47
CA ARG A 184 7.29 11.46 -6.82
C ARG A 184 8.03 10.42 -7.66
N GLU A 185 9.34 10.33 -7.52
CA GLU A 185 10.15 9.33 -8.22
C GLU A 185 9.78 7.91 -7.76
N PHE A 186 9.61 7.70 -6.45
CA PHE A 186 9.10 6.42 -5.92
C PHE A 186 7.71 6.09 -6.45
N ARG A 187 6.82 7.08 -6.47
CA ARG A 187 5.48 6.93 -7.03
C ARG A 187 5.54 6.52 -8.50
N ASP A 188 6.32 7.23 -9.32
CA ASP A 188 6.43 6.97 -10.74
C ASP A 188 6.99 5.58 -11.03
N ILE A 189 8.02 5.13 -10.28
CA ILE A 189 8.55 3.76 -10.37
C ILE A 189 7.47 2.73 -10.01
N HIS A 190 6.69 2.98 -8.96
CA HIS A 190 5.59 2.11 -8.54
C HIS A 190 4.49 2.01 -9.61
N LEU A 191 4.11 3.15 -10.21
CA LEU A 191 3.10 3.24 -11.26
C LEU A 191 3.55 2.57 -12.56
N ASP A 192 4.81 2.78 -12.96
CA ASP A 192 5.40 2.13 -14.15
C ASP A 192 5.41 0.61 -14.01
N GLY A 193 5.74 0.10 -12.85
CA GLY A 193 5.69 -1.34 -12.56
C GLY A 193 4.30 -1.91 -12.74
N LYS A 194 3.29 -1.23 -12.20
CA LYS A 194 1.87 -1.61 -12.33
C LYS A 194 1.36 -1.48 -13.76
N GLY A 195 1.74 -0.41 -14.47
CA GLY A 195 1.39 -0.21 -15.88
C GLY A 195 1.90 -1.35 -16.77
N ARG A 196 3.15 -1.78 -16.58
CA ARG A 196 3.72 -2.94 -17.30
C ARG A 196 3.00 -4.23 -16.98
N GLU A 197 2.67 -4.47 -15.71
CA GLU A 197 1.92 -5.66 -15.30
C GLU A 197 0.53 -5.71 -15.97
N MET A 198 -0.19 -4.58 -16.01
CA MET A 198 -1.47 -4.48 -16.72
C MET A 198 -1.31 -4.70 -18.22
N SER A 199 -0.32 -4.09 -18.86
CA SER A 199 -0.05 -4.27 -20.29
C SER A 199 0.23 -5.73 -20.63
N ASN A 200 1.00 -6.44 -19.80
CA ASN A 200 1.28 -7.86 -19.98
C ASN A 200 0.01 -8.71 -19.85
N LYS A 201 -0.86 -8.42 -18.87
CA LYS A 201 -2.15 -9.11 -18.71
C LYS A 201 -3.08 -8.88 -19.91
N PHE A 202 -3.17 -7.63 -20.40
CA PHE A 202 -3.93 -7.32 -21.60
C PHE A 202 -3.40 -8.02 -22.85
N SER A 203 -2.09 -8.08 -23.04
CA SER A 203 -1.46 -8.77 -24.16
C SER A 203 -1.76 -10.27 -24.13
N LEU A 204 -1.67 -10.89 -22.95
CA LEU A 204 -2.00 -12.30 -22.78
C LEU A 204 -3.49 -12.57 -23.08
N MET A 205 -4.39 -11.73 -22.57
CA MET A 205 -5.82 -11.83 -22.85
C MET A 205 -6.13 -11.68 -24.32
N ALA A 206 -5.53 -10.70 -24.99
CA ALA A 206 -5.69 -10.52 -26.45
C ALA A 206 -5.20 -11.73 -27.24
N PHE A 207 -4.05 -12.28 -26.87
CA PHE A 207 -3.53 -13.51 -27.46
C PHE A 207 -4.49 -14.70 -27.29
N MET A 208 -5.04 -14.88 -26.08
CA MET A 208 -6.04 -15.93 -25.84
C MET A 208 -7.30 -15.75 -26.69
N LEU A 209 -7.84 -14.53 -26.80
CA LEU A 209 -9.00 -14.22 -27.63
C LEU A 209 -8.75 -14.54 -29.10
N VAL A 210 -7.57 -14.18 -29.63
CA VAL A 210 -7.16 -14.49 -31.01
C VAL A 210 -7.13 -16.01 -31.24
N ASN A 211 -6.56 -16.78 -30.31
CA ASN A 211 -6.51 -18.24 -30.40
C ASN A 211 -7.93 -18.87 -30.41
N VAL A 212 -8.81 -18.42 -29.52
CA VAL A 212 -10.20 -18.87 -29.48
C VAL A 212 -10.89 -18.56 -30.79
N PHE A 213 -10.70 -17.35 -31.33
CA PHE A 213 -11.26 -16.93 -32.60
C PHE A 213 -10.81 -17.82 -33.77
N PHE A 214 -9.52 -18.12 -33.87
CA PHE A 214 -9.00 -19.06 -34.88
C PHE A 214 -9.50 -20.48 -34.68
N GLY A 215 -9.65 -20.96 -33.47
CA GLY A 215 -10.27 -22.26 -33.18
C GLY A 215 -11.71 -22.35 -33.67
N ILE A 216 -12.49 -21.30 -33.44
CA ILE A 216 -13.88 -21.24 -33.94
C ILE A 216 -13.90 -21.20 -35.45
N ILE A 217 -13.10 -20.35 -36.10
CA ILE A 217 -13.04 -20.31 -37.57
C ILE A 217 -12.63 -21.66 -38.15
N GLY A 218 -11.60 -22.29 -37.55
CA GLY A 218 -11.13 -23.62 -38.01
C GLY A 218 -12.22 -24.70 -37.95
N THR A 219 -12.99 -24.72 -36.86
CA THR A 219 -14.10 -25.66 -36.70
C THR A 219 -15.22 -25.39 -37.70
N PHE A 220 -15.59 -24.14 -37.96
CA PHE A 220 -16.56 -23.78 -38.98
C PHE A 220 -16.09 -24.12 -40.39
N TRP A 221 -14.83 -23.87 -40.69
CA TRP A 221 -14.21 -24.21 -41.97
C TRP A 221 -14.26 -25.72 -42.24
N LEU A 222 -13.84 -26.53 -41.28
CA LEU A 222 -13.90 -28.01 -41.41
C LEU A 222 -15.35 -28.50 -41.60
N ARG A 223 -16.31 -27.97 -40.84
CA ARG A 223 -17.74 -28.31 -41.01
C ARG A 223 -18.26 -27.92 -42.40
N ALA A 224 -17.89 -26.76 -42.91
CA ALA A 224 -18.28 -26.29 -44.24
C ALA A 224 -17.68 -27.19 -45.35
N GLN A 225 -16.41 -27.60 -45.21
CA GLN A 225 -15.81 -28.55 -46.16
C GLN A 225 -16.49 -29.91 -46.15
N ASN A 226 -16.79 -30.48 -44.97
CA ASN A 226 -17.48 -31.76 -44.85
C ASN A 226 -18.90 -31.72 -45.47
N ARG A 227 -19.65 -30.61 -45.22
CA ARG A 227 -20.96 -30.40 -45.85
C ARG A 227 -20.89 -30.28 -47.36
N ARG A 228 -19.89 -29.62 -47.93
CA ARG A 228 -19.71 -29.55 -49.39
C ARG A 228 -19.49 -30.93 -49.99
N GLY A 229 -18.70 -31.80 -49.34
CA GLY A 229 -18.51 -33.19 -49.77
C GLY A 229 -19.79 -33.99 -49.71
N GLU A 230 -20.57 -33.84 -48.65
CA GLU A 230 -21.87 -34.53 -48.48
C GLU A 230 -22.90 -34.09 -49.53
N ILE A 231 -23.01 -32.78 -49.78
CA ILE A 231 -23.90 -32.23 -50.82
C ILE A 231 -23.45 -32.68 -52.18
N GLY A 232 -22.14 -32.68 -52.48
CA GLY A 232 -21.63 -33.22 -53.77
C GLY A 232 -21.95 -34.71 -54.00
N LEU A 233 -21.84 -35.53 -52.95
CA LEU A 233 -22.22 -36.94 -53.00
C LEU A 233 -23.71 -37.13 -53.23
N ARG A 234 -24.57 -36.36 -52.54
CA ARG A 234 -26.04 -36.40 -52.73
C ARG A 234 -26.45 -36.00 -54.14
N MET A 235 -25.85 -34.94 -54.69
CA MET A 235 -26.09 -34.52 -56.08
C MET A 235 -25.63 -35.57 -57.06
N ALA A 236 -24.50 -36.24 -56.86
CA ALA A 236 -24.02 -37.32 -57.72
C ALA A 236 -24.94 -38.60 -57.71
N LEU A 237 -25.62 -38.81 -56.56
CA LEU A 237 -26.54 -39.93 -56.39
C LEU A 237 -28.00 -39.58 -56.80
N GLY A 238 -28.24 -38.42 -57.42
CA GLY A 238 -29.57 -38.05 -57.98
C GLY A 238 -30.62 -37.66 -56.92
N ALA A 239 -30.23 -37.37 -55.70
CA ALA A 239 -31.10 -36.81 -54.67
C ALA A 239 -31.30 -35.30 -54.93
N TYR A 240 -32.29 -34.98 -55.78
CA TYR A 240 -32.83 -33.61 -55.87
C TYR A 240 -34.01 -33.52 -54.90
N ASP A 241 -33.82 -32.77 -53.79
CA ASP A 241 -34.82 -32.07 -52.99
C ASP A 241 -34.31 -30.71 -52.57
#